data_c97253a18cd64fa6e78d912a61f63cff
#
_entry.id   c97253a18cd64fa6e78d912a61f63cff
#
_cell.length_a   1.000
_cell.length_b   1.000
_cell.length_c   1.000
_cell.angle_alpha   90.00
_cell.angle_beta   90.00
_cell.angle_gamma   90.00
#
_symmetry.space_group_name_H-M   'P 1'
#
loop_
_entity.id
_entity.type
_entity.pdbx_description
1 polymer ?
#
loop_
_entity_poly.entity_id
_entity_poly.type
_entity_poly.pdbx_seq_one_letter_code
_entity_poly.pdbx_strand_id
1 'polypeptide(L)'
;MEVVTSNGIEVNEKAALLSARSSAKGRWSEEVMERRSFLGTFTAASIGALVESSLTQLARAEKNAQASAPPTHPFPFETSQVQVSGNTIFVRRYGTGPAILVVHGFPRTSLMWRFLAPKLAENHTVICVDLRAYGQSGMPASADDHFPYSKRAMAAELVAVMDKLGFPTFTLIGHDRGGRVSYRLALDHPKAVERLAVFDVIPIFEAWRRSDARFAKTYWPWILLSQPHPLPESYLQGAPEAVFHNPFGQGSFGREVLDEYVATYRDPTRVHGICEEYRAAATIDVEHDRVDKQAGKRIECPMLHLWAEGGPLDTFYAKDGGPLGIWRQWAPDAHGQAMQGGHFFPEENPEDTAVLVKQFLSA
;
A
#
# COMPACT_ATOMS: atom_id res chain seq x y z
N MET A 1 -25.71 -39.40 52.06
CA MET A 1 -26.79 -39.17 51.08
C MET A 1 -27.63 -38.04 51.62
N GLU A 2 -27.21 -36.80 51.34
CA GLU A 2 -27.94 -35.57 51.67
C GLU A 2 -27.95 -34.68 50.41
N VAL A 3 -29.16 -34.35 49.99
CA VAL A 3 -29.44 -33.51 48.86
C VAL A 3 -29.47 -32.07 49.39
N VAL A 4 -28.52 -31.23 48.92
CA VAL A 4 -28.56 -29.77 49.21
C VAL A 4 -29.15 -29.05 47.97
N THR A 5 -30.31 -28.45 48.18
CA THR A 5 -31.07 -27.68 47.19
C THR A 5 -30.44 -26.30 46.97
N SER A 6 -30.19 -25.93 45.74
CA SER A 6 -29.67 -24.65 45.26
C SER A 6 -30.79 -23.62 45.06
N ASN A 7 -31.25 -22.92 46.10
CA ASN A 7 -32.28 -21.85 45.98
C ASN A 7 -32.02 -20.60 46.84
N GLY A 8 -30.77 -20.23 47.10
CA GLY A 8 -30.48 -19.10 48.00
C GLY A 8 -29.74 -17.89 47.42
N ILE A 9 -29.27 -17.94 46.16
CA ILE A 9 -28.34 -16.93 45.61
C ILE A 9 -29.00 -16.00 44.57
N GLU A 10 -30.11 -16.37 43.94
CA GLU A 10 -30.72 -15.56 42.86
C GLU A 10 -31.48 -14.30 43.29
N VAL A 11 -31.82 -14.16 44.55
CA VAL A 11 -32.68 -13.03 45.03
C VAL A 11 -31.87 -11.76 45.34
N ASN A 12 -30.54 -11.87 45.55
CA ASN A 12 -29.73 -10.74 45.98
C ASN A 12 -29.10 -9.93 44.79
N GLU A 13 -28.96 -10.53 43.62
CA GLU A 13 -28.43 -9.81 42.44
C GLU A 13 -29.44 -8.89 41.76
N LYS A 14 -30.73 -9.23 41.78
CA LYS A 14 -31.77 -8.36 41.19
C LYS A 14 -32.01 -7.09 42.02
N ALA A 15 -31.83 -7.13 43.32
CA ALA A 15 -31.96 -5.96 44.20
C ALA A 15 -30.77 -4.99 44.03
N ALA A 16 -29.55 -5.50 43.80
CA ALA A 16 -28.37 -4.68 43.56
C ALA A 16 -28.42 -3.96 42.22
N LEU A 17 -28.95 -4.60 41.16
CA LEU A 17 -29.10 -4.01 39.82
C LEU A 17 -30.20 -2.92 39.76
N LEU A 18 -31.23 -2.99 40.56
CA LEU A 18 -32.28 -1.97 40.62
C LEU A 18 -31.83 -0.72 41.40
N SER A 19 -31.00 -0.88 42.42
CA SER A 19 -30.42 0.25 43.20
C SER A 19 -29.39 1.02 42.36
N ALA A 20 -28.57 0.34 41.56
CA ALA A 20 -27.59 0.97 40.67
C ALA A 20 -28.22 1.75 39.49
N ARG A 21 -29.39 1.33 39.02
CA ARG A 21 -30.13 2.07 37.97
C ARG A 21 -30.82 3.34 38.45
N SER A 22 -31.20 3.44 39.74
CA SER A 22 -31.78 4.63 40.30
C SER A 22 -30.76 5.75 40.55
N SER A 23 -29.54 5.41 40.97
CA SER A 23 -28.49 6.40 41.22
C SER A 23 -27.83 6.93 39.91
N ALA A 24 -27.90 6.19 38.80
CA ALA A 24 -27.39 6.63 37.51
C ALA A 24 -28.32 7.63 36.80
N LYS A 25 -29.66 7.52 37.00
CA LYS A 25 -30.61 8.46 36.39
C LYS A 25 -30.59 9.86 37.02
N GLY A 26 -30.25 10.00 38.30
CA GLY A 26 -30.13 11.30 38.96
C GLY A 26 -28.90 12.12 38.53
N ARG A 27 -27.80 11.47 38.18
CA ARG A 27 -26.55 12.16 37.80
C ARG A 27 -26.54 12.69 36.37
N TRP A 28 -27.31 12.10 35.48
CA TRP A 28 -27.38 12.57 34.10
C TRP A 28 -28.29 13.78 33.90
N SER A 29 -29.20 14.06 34.79
CA SER A 29 -30.10 15.20 34.68
C SER A 29 -29.48 16.52 35.14
N GLU A 30 -28.50 16.52 36.03
CA GLU A 30 -27.81 17.74 36.47
C GLU A 30 -26.70 18.18 35.50
N GLU A 31 -25.93 17.25 34.92
CA GLU A 31 -24.91 17.59 33.94
C GLU A 31 -25.47 18.10 32.61
N VAL A 32 -26.67 17.72 32.23
CA VAL A 32 -27.35 18.21 31.01
C VAL A 32 -27.95 19.62 31.22
N MET A 33 -28.26 20.00 32.45
CA MET A 33 -28.76 21.37 32.72
C MET A 33 -27.65 22.41 32.84
N GLU A 34 -26.45 22.06 33.32
CA GLU A 34 -25.30 22.99 33.33
C GLU A 34 -24.75 23.29 31.94
N ARG A 35 -24.86 22.36 31.00
CA ARG A 35 -24.44 22.59 29.59
C ARG A 35 -25.39 23.48 28.80
N ARG A 36 -26.62 23.71 29.24
CA ARG A 36 -27.58 24.60 28.56
C ARG A 36 -27.36 26.08 28.81
N SER A 37 -26.63 26.45 29.85
CA SER A 37 -26.33 27.85 30.17
C SER A 37 -25.09 28.41 29.45
N PHE A 38 -24.34 27.59 28.65
CA PHE A 38 -23.16 28.05 27.93
C PHE A 38 -23.40 28.25 26.41
N LEU A 39 -24.63 28.12 25.94
CA LEU A 39 -25.03 28.58 24.63
C LEU A 39 -25.37 30.07 24.68
N GLY A 40 -24.33 30.89 24.85
CA GLY A 40 -24.42 32.31 24.62
C GLY A 40 -24.99 32.58 23.24
N THR A 41 -25.86 33.51 23.13
CA THR A 41 -26.56 34.07 21.98
C THR A 41 -25.67 34.18 20.75
N PHE A 42 -25.59 33.11 19.93
CA PHE A 42 -25.16 33.25 18.54
C PHE A 42 -26.33 33.85 17.77
N THR A 43 -26.19 35.08 17.31
CA THR A 43 -27.15 35.70 16.40
C THR A 43 -27.21 34.95 15.09
N ALA A 44 -28.38 34.92 14.44
CA ALA A 44 -28.56 34.27 13.13
C ALA A 44 -27.53 34.75 12.07
N ALA A 45 -26.98 35.94 12.23
CA ALA A 45 -25.91 36.50 11.42
C ALA A 45 -24.56 35.77 11.60
N SER A 46 -24.24 35.28 12.81
CA SER A 46 -23.00 34.55 13.07
C SER A 46 -23.00 33.13 12.50
N ILE A 47 -24.17 32.50 12.47
CA ILE A 47 -24.36 31.17 11.85
C ILE A 47 -24.31 31.30 10.32
N GLY A 48 -24.93 32.35 9.75
CA GLY A 48 -24.88 32.64 8.33
C GLY A 48 -23.45 32.83 7.81
N ALA A 49 -22.62 33.61 8.52
CA ALA A 49 -21.23 33.87 8.13
C ALA A 49 -20.33 32.62 8.22
N LEU A 50 -20.58 31.70 9.18
CA LEU A 50 -19.84 30.45 9.27
C LEU A 50 -20.24 29.45 8.17
N VAL A 51 -21.51 29.39 7.80
CA VAL A 51 -22.01 28.55 6.71
C VAL A 51 -21.51 29.08 5.36
N GLU A 52 -21.55 30.39 5.12
CA GLU A 52 -21.00 30.99 3.89
C GLU A 52 -19.50 30.81 3.76
N SER A 53 -18.73 30.94 4.85
CA SER A 53 -17.28 30.70 4.81
C SER A 53 -16.96 29.22 4.51
N SER A 54 -17.74 28.30 5.08
CA SER A 54 -17.58 26.85 4.81
C SER A 54 -17.97 26.46 3.38
N LEU A 55 -19.05 27.03 2.86
CA LEU A 55 -19.47 26.83 1.47
C LEU A 55 -18.48 27.45 0.48
N THR A 56 -17.91 28.59 0.80
CA THR A 56 -16.89 29.23 -0.03
C THR A 56 -15.57 28.46 -0.02
N GLN A 57 -15.20 27.86 1.12
CA GLN A 57 -14.03 26.97 1.22
C GLN A 57 -14.25 25.66 0.46
N LEU A 58 -15.43 25.06 0.55
CA LEU A 58 -15.80 23.86 -0.24
C LEU A 58 -15.79 24.15 -1.74
N ALA A 59 -16.41 25.24 -2.17
CA ALA A 59 -16.42 25.65 -3.58
C ALA A 59 -15.01 26.00 -4.10
N ARG A 60 -14.13 26.54 -3.24
CA ARG A 60 -12.72 26.79 -3.56
C ARG A 60 -11.91 25.49 -3.63
N ALA A 61 -12.18 24.54 -2.74
CA ALA A 61 -11.59 23.21 -2.77
C ALA A 61 -12.03 22.41 -4.02
N GLU A 62 -13.31 22.47 -4.37
CA GLU A 62 -13.84 21.85 -5.60
C GLU A 62 -13.26 22.52 -6.87
N LYS A 63 -13.15 23.84 -6.90
CA LYS A 63 -12.55 24.58 -8.02
C LYS A 63 -11.06 24.32 -8.17
N ASN A 64 -10.34 24.17 -7.06
CA ASN A 64 -8.93 23.75 -7.07
C ASN A 64 -8.76 22.27 -7.45
N ALA A 65 -9.67 21.40 -7.03
CA ALA A 65 -9.71 19.98 -7.45
C ALA A 65 -10.02 19.85 -8.96
N GLN A 66 -10.91 20.70 -9.50
CA GLN A 66 -11.20 20.72 -10.95
C GLN A 66 -10.07 21.37 -11.77
N ALA A 67 -9.31 22.31 -11.20
CA ALA A 67 -8.16 22.94 -11.87
C ALA A 67 -6.91 22.04 -11.90
N SER A 68 -6.88 20.98 -11.08
CA SER A 68 -5.77 20.03 -10.97
C SER A 68 -6.09 18.62 -11.48
N ALA A 69 -7.20 18.42 -12.20
CA ALA A 69 -7.44 17.16 -12.87
C ALA A 69 -6.33 16.97 -13.94
N PRO A 70 -5.44 15.96 -13.79
CA PRO A 70 -4.43 15.73 -14.79
C PRO A 70 -5.13 15.43 -16.12
N PRO A 71 -4.55 15.85 -17.24
CA PRO A 71 -5.16 15.64 -18.56
C PRO A 71 -5.40 14.14 -18.76
N THR A 72 -6.61 13.79 -19.16
CA THR A 72 -6.97 12.45 -19.63
C THR A 72 -6.30 12.24 -20.98
N HIS A 73 -5.00 11.91 -20.99
CA HIS A 73 -4.32 11.54 -22.21
C HIS A 73 -4.43 10.04 -22.42
N PRO A 74 -4.80 9.60 -23.63
CA PRO A 74 -4.55 8.22 -24.02
C PRO A 74 -3.04 8.01 -23.94
N PHE A 75 -2.60 7.16 -22.98
CA PHE A 75 -1.19 6.90 -22.76
C PHE A 75 -0.63 6.11 -23.94
N PRO A 76 0.39 6.61 -24.65
CA PRO A 76 0.96 5.92 -25.80
C PRO A 76 1.88 4.78 -25.33
N PHE A 77 1.29 3.64 -24.93
CA PHE A 77 2.05 2.44 -24.60
C PHE A 77 1.58 1.27 -25.45
N GLU A 78 2.54 0.41 -25.80
CA GLU A 78 2.25 -0.90 -26.34
C GLU A 78 1.85 -1.84 -25.21
N THR A 79 0.81 -2.64 -25.41
CA THR A 79 0.39 -3.65 -24.43
C THR A 79 0.66 -5.04 -24.96
N SER A 80 1.02 -5.95 -24.07
CA SER A 80 1.20 -7.36 -24.39
C SER A 80 0.91 -8.27 -23.21
N GLN A 81 0.66 -9.55 -23.51
CA GLN A 81 0.51 -10.61 -22.53
C GLN A 81 1.73 -11.54 -22.65
N VAL A 82 2.51 -11.69 -21.61
CA VAL A 82 3.72 -12.52 -21.58
C VAL A 82 3.44 -13.80 -20.78
N GLN A 83 3.46 -14.96 -21.46
CA GLN A 83 3.28 -16.27 -20.82
C GLN A 83 4.57 -16.70 -20.10
N VAL A 84 4.54 -16.92 -18.82
CA VAL A 84 5.69 -17.36 -18.02
C VAL A 84 5.27 -18.35 -16.94
N SER A 85 6.00 -19.46 -16.81
CA SER A 85 5.85 -20.39 -15.67
C SER A 85 4.41 -20.77 -15.32
N GLY A 86 3.55 -20.96 -16.35
CA GLY A 86 2.14 -21.33 -16.16
C GLY A 86 1.21 -20.15 -15.81
N ASN A 87 1.70 -18.94 -15.82
CA ASN A 87 0.93 -17.72 -15.62
C ASN A 87 1.08 -16.75 -16.82
N THR A 88 0.24 -15.74 -16.86
CA THR A 88 0.27 -14.67 -17.87
C THR A 88 0.48 -13.34 -17.17
N ILE A 89 1.50 -12.58 -17.58
CA ILE A 89 1.76 -11.25 -17.05
C ILE A 89 1.43 -10.20 -18.11
N PHE A 90 0.58 -9.26 -17.74
CA PHE A 90 0.26 -8.10 -18.55
C PHE A 90 1.35 -7.04 -18.43
N VAL A 91 1.72 -6.48 -19.59
CA VAL A 91 2.83 -5.54 -19.74
C VAL A 91 2.38 -4.31 -20.51
N ARG A 92 2.74 -3.13 -20.03
CA ARG A 92 2.74 -1.86 -20.78
C ARG A 92 4.18 -1.47 -21.05
N ARG A 93 4.50 -1.16 -22.31
CA ARG A 93 5.84 -0.79 -22.75
C ARG A 93 5.88 0.60 -23.33
N TYR A 94 6.92 1.36 -22.96
CA TYR A 94 7.22 2.69 -23.49
C TYR A 94 8.65 2.77 -23.96
N GLY A 95 8.92 3.58 -25.00
CA GLY A 95 10.25 3.99 -25.41
C GLY A 95 11.14 2.85 -25.91
N THR A 96 12.43 3.19 -26.10
CA THR A 96 13.47 2.31 -26.58
C THR A 96 14.79 2.62 -25.85
N GLY A 97 15.68 1.63 -25.72
CA GLY A 97 16.97 1.76 -25.03
C GLY A 97 17.14 0.73 -23.91
N PRO A 98 18.06 0.97 -22.96
CA PRO A 98 18.25 0.10 -21.80
C PRO A 98 16.95 -0.11 -21.03
N ALA A 99 16.75 -1.32 -20.49
CA ALA A 99 15.48 -1.68 -19.89
C ALA A 99 15.33 -1.17 -18.46
N ILE A 100 14.15 -0.67 -18.13
CA ILE A 100 13.70 -0.39 -16.78
C ILE A 100 12.41 -1.19 -16.53
N LEU A 101 12.45 -2.11 -15.59
CA LEU A 101 11.23 -2.76 -15.08
C LEU A 101 10.66 -1.94 -13.95
N VAL A 102 9.38 -1.54 -14.05
CA VAL A 102 8.67 -0.82 -12.97
C VAL A 102 7.51 -1.66 -12.45
N VAL A 103 7.44 -1.79 -11.12
CA VAL A 103 6.55 -2.71 -10.43
C VAL A 103 5.68 -1.96 -9.42
N HIS A 104 4.35 -2.00 -9.63
CA HIS A 104 3.36 -1.31 -8.79
C HIS A 104 3.12 -2.05 -7.48
N GLY A 105 2.35 -1.39 -6.58
CA GLY A 105 1.87 -1.98 -5.34
C GLY A 105 0.35 -1.93 -5.17
N PHE A 106 -0.11 -2.28 -3.97
CA PHE A 106 -1.52 -2.23 -3.59
C PHE A 106 -1.97 -0.75 -3.37
N PRO A 107 -3.15 -0.36 -3.80
CA PRO A 107 -4.18 -1.11 -4.54
C PRO A 107 -4.14 -0.86 -6.07
N ARG A 108 -3.00 -0.49 -6.62
CA ARG A 108 -2.78 -0.05 -8.00
C ARG A 108 -2.58 -1.20 -8.99
N THR A 109 -2.46 -0.83 -10.27
CA THR A 109 -1.95 -1.65 -11.39
C THR A 109 -0.74 -0.94 -12.01
N SER A 110 -0.18 -1.48 -13.08
CA SER A 110 0.89 -0.83 -13.86
C SER A 110 0.51 0.59 -14.34
N LEU A 111 -0.77 0.93 -14.36
CA LEU A 111 -1.25 2.25 -14.75
C LEU A 111 -0.83 3.37 -13.77
N MET A 112 -0.39 3.03 -12.55
CA MET A 112 0.17 4.04 -11.64
C MET A 112 1.39 4.75 -12.21
N TRP A 113 2.11 4.09 -13.12
CA TRP A 113 3.32 4.62 -13.74
C TRP A 113 3.08 5.56 -14.94
N ARG A 114 1.79 5.82 -15.28
CA ARG A 114 1.38 6.60 -16.46
C ARG A 114 2.02 7.97 -16.61
N PHE A 115 2.38 8.61 -15.49
CA PHE A 115 3.04 9.92 -15.51
C PHE A 115 4.57 9.82 -15.44
N LEU A 116 5.11 8.83 -14.75
CA LEU A 116 6.54 8.64 -14.58
C LEU A 116 7.16 7.90 -15.77
N ALA A 117 6.51 6.83 -16.25
CA ALA A 117 7.07 6.00 -17.32
C ALA A 117 7.39 6.77 -18.61
N PRO A 118 6.55 7.67 -19.12
CA PRO A 118 6.90 8.46 -20.32
C PRO A 118 8.16 9.33 -20.15
N LYS A 119 8.40 9.84 -18.93
CA LYS A 119 9.58 10.66 -18.62
C LYS A 119 10.88 9.87 -18.59
N LEU A 120 10.81 8.60 -18.18
CA LEU A 120 11.94 7.68 -18.20
C LEU A 120 12.16 7.11 -19.61
N ALA A 121 11.09 6.98 -20.38
CA ALA A 121 11.10 6.42 -21.73
C ALA A 121 11.78 7.30 -22.81
N GLU A 122 12.19 8.52 -22.46
CA GLU A 122 12.95 9.38 -23.37
C GLU A 122 14.25 8.71 -23.86
N ASN A 123 14.90 7.90 -23.01
CA ASN A 123 16.15 7.21 -23.32
C ASN A 123 16.17 5.74 -22.89
N HIS A 124 15.03 5.17 -22.48
CA HIS A 124 14.95 3.83 -21.95
C HIS A 124 13.74 3.08 -22.50
N THR A 125 13.82 1.76 -22.50
CA THR A 125 12.62 0.91 -22.62
C THR A 125 12.04 0.71 -21.22
N VAL A 126 10.87 1.29 -20.94
CA VAL A 126 10.20 1.15 -19.64
C VAL A 126 9.11 0.09 -19.74
N ILE A 127 9.23 -0.95 -18.93
CA ILE A 127 8.35 -2.10 -18.85
C ILE A 127 7.54 -1.98 -17.55
N CYS A 128 6.24 -1.69 -17.65
CA CYS A 128 5.32 -1.61 -16.53
C CYS A 128 4.48 -2.89 -16.48
N VAL A 129 4.59 -3.66 -15.43
CA VAL A 129 3.86 -4.94 -15.29
C VAL A 129 2.69 -4.81 -14.33
N ASP A 130 1.60 -5.53 -14.60
CA ASP A 130 0.64 -5.85 -13.55
C ASP A 130 1.16 -7.07 -12.79
N LEU A 131 1.25 -6.98 -11.47
CA LEU A 131 1.58 -8.13 -10.63
C LEU A 131 0.48 -9.22 -10.75
N ARG A 132 0.82 -10.49 -10.48
CA ARG A 132 -0.18 -11.57 -10.43
C ARG A 132 -1.35 -11.19 -9.54
N ALA A 133 -2.55 -11.54 -9.93
CA ALA A 133 -3.84 -11.18 -9.33
C ALA A 133 -4.24 -9.71 -9.47
N TYR A 134 -3.40 -8.83 -9.98
CA TYR A 134 -3.76 -7.43 -10.26
C TYR A 134 -4.04 -7.18 -11.74
N GLY A 135 -4.90 -6.20 -12.01
CA GLY A 135 -5.17 -5.69 -13.34
C GLY A 135 -5.53 -6.78 -14.34
N GLN A 136 -4.74 -6.89 -15.40
CA GLN A 136 -4.96 -7.85 -16.50
C GLN A 136 -4.02 -9.07 -16.43
N SER A 137 -3.17 -9.17 -15.40
CA SER A 137 -2.33 -10.36 -15.19
C SER A 137 -3.12 -11.57 -14.71
N GLY A 138 -2.61 -12.74 -14.99
CA GLY A 138 -3.17 -14.00 -14.54
C GLY A 138 -2.94 -14.28 -13.05
N MET A 139 -3.41 -15.42 -12.59
CA MET A 139 -3.40 -15.84 -11.20
C MET A 139 -3.05 -17.33 -11.12
N PRO A 140 -1.93 -17.70 -10.51
CA PRO A 140 -1.67 -19.11 -10.20
C PRO A 140 -2.64 -19.59 -9.11
N ALA A 141 -2.85 -20.91 -9.02
CA ALA A 141 -3.55 -21.48 -7.89
C ALA A 141 -2.80 -21.17 -6.59
N SER A 142 -3.54 -20.94 -5.51
CA SER A 142 -2.97 -20.81 -4.16
C SER A 142 -2.53 -22.17 -3.62
N ALA A 143 -1.69 -22.16 -2.58
CA ALA A 143 -1.27 -23.33 -1.84
C ALA A 143 -1.27 -23.01 -0.34
N ASP A 144 -1.35 -24.04 0.50
CA ASP A 144 -1.46 -23.89 1.96
C ASP A 144 -0.26 -23.13 2.59
N ASP A 145 0.90 -23.19 1.96
CA ASP A 145 2.11 -22.48 2.37
C ASP A 145 2.21 -21.06 1.79
N HIS A 146 1.24 -20.64 0.98
CA HIS A 146 1.19 -19.35 0.26
C HIS A 146 2.37 -19.11 -0.69
N PHE A 147 3.22 -20.13 -0.95
CA PHE A 147 4.44 -19.97 -1.77
C PHE A 147 4.15 -19.38 -3.17
N PRO A 148 3.08 -19.77 -3.90
CA PRO A 148 2.79 -19.21 -5.21
C PRO A 148 2.62 -17.68 -5.20
N TYR A 149 2.30 -17.08 -4.07
CA TYR A 149 2.12 -15.63 -3.89
C TYR A 149 3.26 -14.98 -3.09
N SER A 150 4.33 -15.74 -2.78
CA SER A 150 5.53 -15.20 -2.15
C SER A 150 6.28 -14.22 -3.05
N LYS A 151 7.01 -13.29 -2.46
CA LYS A 151 7.85 -12.34 -3.21
C LYS A 151 8.92 -13.04 -4.02
N ARG A 152 9.39 -14.21 -3.55
CA ARG A 152 10.35 -15.06 -4.26
C ARG A 152 9.76 -15.66 -5.55
N ALA A 153 8.55 -16.18 -5.48
CA ALA A 153 7.85 -16.70 -6.67
C ALA A 153 7.52 -15.59 -7.67
N MET A 154 7.09 -14.42 -7.16
CA MET A 154 6.81 -13.25 -8.00
C MET A 154 8.10 -12.69 -8.64
N ALA A 155 9.20 -12.64 -7.91
CA ALA A 155 10.50 -12.22 -8.43
C ALA A 155 10.99 -13.11 -9.58
N ALA A 156 10.94 -14.43 -9.40
CA ALA A 156 11.30 -15.39 -10.46
C ALA A 156 10.41 -15.25 -11.71
N GLU A 157 9.12 -14.98 -11.51
CA GLU A 157 8.19 -14.70 -12.61
C GLU A 157 8.58 -13.44 -13.40
N LEU A 158 8.93 -12.34 -12.72
CA LEU A 158 9.34 -11.10 -13.38
C LEU A 158 10.67 -11.23 -14.13
N VAL A 159 11.63 -12.00 -13.61
CA VAL A 159 12.86 -12.32 -14.35
C VAL A 159 12.51 -13.06 -15.64
N ALA A 160 11.64 -14.08 -15.57
CA ALA A 160 11.22 -14.81 -16.76
C ALA A 160 10.45 -13.94 -17.78
N VAL A 161 9.70 -12.94 -17.31
CA VAL A 161 9.05 -11.93 -18.18
C VAL A 161 10.12 -11.13 -18.92
N MET A 162 11.11 -10.59 -18.21
CA MET A 162 12.17 -9.76 -18.79
C MET A 162 13.03 -10.55 -19.75
N ASP A 163 13.39 -11.79 -19.44
CA ASP A 163 14.10 -12.69 -20.34
C ASP A 163 13.35 -12.92 -21.67
N LYS A 164 12.03 -13.18 -21.59
CA LYS A 164 11.19 -13.37 -22.79
C LYS A 164 11.05 -12.10 -23.63
N LEU A 165 11.11 -10.93 -22.99
CA LEU A 165 11.10 -9.63 -23.69
C LEU A 165 12.48 -9.27 -24.28
N GLY A 166 13.52 -10.09 -24.04
CA GLY A 166 14.88 -9.88 -24.55
C GLY A 166 15.75 -8.97 -23.67
N PHE A 167 15.39 -8.80 -22.40
CA PHE A 167 16.11 -7.97 -21.44
C PHE A 167 16.64 -8.80 -20.26
N PRO A 168 17.75 -9.55 -20.41
CA PRO A 168 18.29 -10.39 -19.33
C PRO A 168 18.87 -9.56 -18.16
N THR A 169 19.20 -8.29 -18.39
CA THR A 169 19.59 -7.33 -17.35
C THR A 169 18.78 -6.06 -17.47
N PHE A 170 18.47 -5.45 -16.35
CA PHE A 170 17.62 -4.26 -16.30
C PHE A 170 17.79 -3.48 -15.00
N THR A 171 17.47 -2.19 -15.06
CA THR A 171 17.19 -1.41 -13.84
C THR A 171 15.80 -1.79 -13.32
N LEU A 172 15.67 -1.89 -12.00
CA LEU A 172 14.43 -2.29 -11.33
C LEU A 172 13.92 -1.19 -10.41
N ILE A 173 12.67 -0.78 -10.59
CA ILE A 173 11.99 0.22 -9.76
C ILE A 173 10.72 -0.40 -9.20
N GLY A 174 10.54 -0.36 -7.89
CA GLY A 174 9.34 -0.90 -7.27
C GLY A 174 8.75 0.00 -6.19
N HIS A 175 7.44 0.09 -6.17
CA HIS A 175 6.68 0.82 -5.16
C HIS A 175 5.83 -0.13 -4.33
N ASP A 176 5.74 0.09 -3.03
CA ASP A 176 4.92 -0.68 -2.06
C ASP A 176 5.09 -2.19 -2.21
N ARG A 177 4.04 -2.97 -2.56
CA ARG A 177 4.14 -4.42 -2.78
C ARG A 177 5.15 -4.75 -3.87
N GLY A 178 5.18 -3.95 -4.95
CA GLY A 178 6.19 -4.08 -5.99
C GLY A 178 7.61 -3.78 -5.52
N GLY A 179 7.81 -2.83 -4.61
CA GLY A 179 9.09 -2.58 -3.97
C GLY A 179 9.58 -3.80 -3.19
N ARG A 180 8.65 -4.56 -2.57
CA ARG A 180 8.97 -5.80 -1.85
C ARG A 180 9.33 -6.95 -2.78
N VAL A 181 8.68 -7.06 -3.93
CA VAL A 181 9.08 -8.00 -4.99
C VAL A 181 10.47 -7.60 -5.53
N SER A 182 10.70 -6.30 -5.71
CA SER A 182 11.93 -5.78 -6.32
C SER A 182 13.17 -6.05 -5.47
N TYR A 183 13.14 -5.79 -4.16
CA TYR A 183 14.32 -6.11 -3.36
C TYR A 183 14.56 -7.62 -3.25
N ARG A 184 13.48 -8.43 -3.22
CA ARG A 184 13.59 -9.89 -3.25
C ARG A 184 14.22 -10.37 -4.56
N LEU A 185 13.82 -9.78 -5.69
CA LEU A 185 14.40 -10.06 -6.98
C LEU A 185 15.89 -9.71 -7.00
N ALA A 186 16.30 -8.56 -6.50
CA ALA A 186 17.70 -8.17 -6.42
C ALA A 186 18.53 -9.10 -5.51
N LEU A 187 17.95 -9.61 -4.42
CA LEU A 187 18.61 -10.60 -3.56
C LEU A 187 18.73 -11.99 -4.21
N ASP A 188 17.70 -12.45 -4.92
CA ASP A 188 17.69 -13.82 -5.47
C ASP A 188 18.28 -13.91 -6.88
N HIS A 189 18.27 -12.82 -7.64
CA HIS A 189 18.77 -12.73 -9.02
C HIS A 189 19.72 -11.53 -9.22
N PRO A 190 20.83 -11.42 -8.44
CA PRO A 190 21.69 -10.24 -8.46
C PRO A 190 22.27 -9.93 -9.85
N LYS A 191 22.44 -10.95 -10.71
CA LYS A 191 22.97 -10.76 -12.07
C LYS A 191 21.98 -10.14 -13.05
N ALA A 192 20.68 -10.14 -12.73
CA ALA A 192 19.64 -9.55 -13.57
C ALA A 192 19.42 -8.06 -13.26
N VAL A 193 19.79 -7.59 -12.07
CA VAL A 193 19.50 -6.23 -11.60
C VAL A 193 20.75 -5.37 -11.63
N GLU A 194 20.78 -4.42 -12.56
CA GLU A 194 21.89 -3.46 -12.68
C GLU A 194 21.81 -2.35 -11.62
N ARG A 195 20.61 -1.88 -11.31
CA ARG A 195 20.30 -0.84 -10.31
C ARG A 195 18.93 -1.12 -9.69
N LEU A 196 18.76 -0.79 -8.44
CA LEU A 196 17.50 -0.95 -7.71
C LEU A 196 17.00 0.38 -7.15
N ALA A 197 15.78 0.78 -7.47
CA ALA A 197 15.08 1.85 -6.78
C ALA A 197 13.85 1.30 -6.06
N VAL A 198 13.71 1.58 -4.76
CA VAL A 198 12.59 1.12 -3.95
C VAL A 198 11.88 2.31 -3.34
N PHE A 199 10.55 2.37 -3.52
CA PHE A 199 9.74 3.50 -3.10
C PHE A 199 8.80 3.13 -1.96
N ASP A 200 8.90 3.91 -0.90
CA ASP A 200 8.05 3.95 0.29
C ASP A 200 7.82 2.62 1.01
N VAL A 201 8.85 1.77 1.07
CA VAL A 201 8.81 0.52 1.84
C VAL A 201 10.17 0.20 2.49
N ILE A 202 10.14 -0.64 3.52
CA ILE A 202 11.32 -1.33 4.08
C ILE A 202 11.14 -2.85 3.91
N PRO A 203 12.19 -3.68 4.07
CA PRO A 203 12.09 -5.14 3.97
C PRO A 203 11.00 -5.72 4.88
N ILE A 204 10.35 -6.79 4.43
CA ILE A 204 9.18 -7.40 5.10
C ILE A 204 9.53 -7.82 6.54
N PHE A 205 10.62 -8.54 6.73
CA PHE A 205 11.08 -8.93 8.07
C PHE A 205 11.33 -7.74 8.98
N GLU A 206 11.92 -6.65 8.45
CA GLU A 206 12.20 -5.44 9.21
C GLU A 206 10.93 -4.70 9.62
N ALA A 207 9.90 -4.73 8.77
CA ALA A 207 8.59 -4.15 9.07
C ALA A 207 7.88 -4.93 10.18
N TRP A 208 7.78 -6.25 10.04
CA TRP A 208 7.10 -7.10 11.04
C TRP A 208 7.79 -7.07 12.40
N ARG A 209 9.12 -7.19 12.46
CA ARG A 209 9.83 -7.20 13.75
C ARG A 209 9.81 -5.85 14.49
N ARG A 210 9.44 -4.76 13.79
CA ARG A 210 9.28 -3.41 14.36
C ARG A 210 7.82 -3.00 14.51
N SER A 211 6.89 -3.89 14.19
CA SER A 211 5.47 -3.59 14.28
C SER A 211 5.06 -3.30 15.73
N ASP A 212 4.26 -2.27 15.88
CA ASP A 212 3.65 -1.84 17.13
C ASP A 212 2.20 -1.39 16.89
N ALA A 213 1.54 -0.80 17.87
CA ALA A 213 0.18 -0.31 17.73
C ALA A 213 0.04 0.79 16.65
N ARG A 214 1.09 1.61 16.42
CA ARG A 214 1.09 2.62 15.34
C ARG A 214 1.12 1.93 13.99
N PHE A 215 2.02 0.93 13.83
CA PHE A 215 2.10 0.13 12.62
C PHE A 215 0.75 -0.54 12.31
N ALA A 216 0.16 -1.24 13.29
CA ALA A 216 -1.10 -1.96 13.11
C ALA A 216 -2.24 -1.01 12.67
N LYS A 217 -2.30 0.19 13.25
CA LYS A 217 -3.31 1.19 12.91
C LYS A 217 -3.08 1.82 11.53
N THR A 218 -1.83 2.10 11.19
CA THR A 218 -1.46 2.81 9.97
C THR A 218 -1.42 1.87 8.77
N TYR A 219 -0.74 0.74 8.92
CA TYR A 219 -0.64 -0.30 7.89
C TYR A 219 -1.71 -1.40 8.09
N TRP A 220 -2.95 -0.99 8.40
CA TRP A 220 -4.07 -1.91 8.61
C TRP A 220 -4.26 -2.96 7.50
N PRO A 221 -3.93 -2.69 6.20
CA PRO A 221 -4.03 -3.72 5.16
C PRO A 221 -3.16 -4.95 5.46
N TRP A 222 -2.00 -4.77 6.10
CA TRP A 222 -1.14 -5.88 6.48
C TRP A 222 -1.80 -6.80 7.50
N ILE A 223 -2.50 -6.20 8.45
CA ILE A 223 -3.17 -6.92 9.54
C ILE A 223 -4.45 -7.58 9.04
N LEU A 224 -5.27 -6.85 8.29
CA LEU A 224 -6.55 -7.35 7.80
C LEU A 224 -6.38 -8.35 6.66
N LEU A 225 -5.60 -8.00 5.62
CA LEU A 225 -5.53 -8.80 4.40
C LEU A 225 -4.73 -10.10 4.57
N SER A 226 -3.95 -10.23 5.65
CA SER A 226 -3.27 -11.48 6.01
C SER A 226 -4.12 -12.44 6.85
N GLN A 227 -5.35 -12.04 7.23
CA GLN A 227 -6.24 -12.94 8.00
C GLN A 227 -6.69 -14.15 7.16
N PRO A 228 -7.13 -15.25 7.84
CA PRO A 228 -7.67 -16.41 7.15
C PRO A 228 -8.86 -16.08 6.26
N HIS A 229 -8.99 -16.79 5.15
CA HIS A 229 -10.18 -16.79 4.30
C HIS A 229 -11.43 -17.15 5.16
N PRO A 230 -12.62 -16.51 4.97
CA PRO A 230 -12.95 -15.53 3.92
C PRO A 230 -12.98 -14.06 4.42
N LEU A 231 -12.40 -13.75 5.58
CA LEU A 231 -12.58 -12.44 6.21
C LEU A 231 -12.08 -11.27 5.32
N PRO A 232 -10.82 -11.24 4.87
CA PRO A 232 -10.33 -10.12 4.07
C PRO A 232 -10.97 -10.05 2.69
N GLU A 233 -11.25 -11.20 2.08
CA GLU A 233 -11.95 -11.26 0.79
C GLU A 233 -13.34 -10.65 0.88
N SER A 234 -14.11 -10.99 1.92
CA SER A 234 -15.45 -10.43 2.15
C SER A 234 -15.40 -8.92 2.36
N TYR A 235 -14.37 -8.41 3.05
CA TYR A 235 -14.17 -6.98 3.23
C TYR A 235 -13.92 -6.26 1.91
N LEU A 236 -12.97 -6.74 1.11
CA LEU A 236 -12.61 -6.11 -0.17
C LEU A 236 -13.75 -6.18 -1.20
N GLN A 237 -14.51 -7.29 -1.22
CA GLN A 237 -15.64 -7.47 -2.14
C GLN A 237 -16.88 -6.67 -1.70
N GLY A 238 -17.06 -6.45 -0.41
CA GLY A 238 -18.20 -5.71 0.14
C GLY A 238 -18.24 -4.24 -0.30
N ALA A 239 -17.09 -3.64 -0.55
CA ALA A 239 -16.97 -2.25 -1.00
C ALA A 239 -15.68 -2.05 -1.83
N PRO A 240 -15.60 -2.53 -3.06
CA PRO A 240 -14.37 -2.46 -3.89
C PRO A 240 -13.82 -1.05 -4.05
N GLU A 241 -14.69 -0.04 -4.11
CA GLU A 241 -14.29 1.36 -4.27
C GLU A 241 -13.75 1.97 -2.97
N ALA A 242 -14.14 1.45 -1.79
CA ALA A 242 -13.68 1.97 -0.50
C ALA A 242 -12.17 1.83 -0.30
N VAL A 243 -11.53 0.88 -0.99
CA VAL A 243 -10.08 0.71 -0.99
C VAL A 243 -9.36 1.98 -1.46
N PHE A 244 -9.99 2.78 -2.33
CA PHE A 244 -9.42 4.00 -2.91
C PHE A 244 -9.81 5.28 -2.15
N HIS A 245 -10.69 5.20 -1.16
CA HIS A 245 -11.15 6.33 -0.35
C HIS A 245 -10.44 6.46 1.01
N ASN A 246 -9.54 5.52 1.34
CA ASN A 246 -8.72 5.60 2.57
C ASN A 246 -7.41 6.36 2.30
N PRO A 247 -6.67 6.79 3.35
CA PRO A 247 -5.42 7.56 3.20
C PRO A 247 -4.34 6.88 2.35
N PHE A 248 -4.36 5.55 2.23
CA PHE A 248 -3.44 4.79 1.38
C PHE A 248 -3.94 4.62 -0.06
N GLY A 249 -5.19 4.97 -0.34
CA GLY A 249 -5.80 4.85 -1.65
C GLY A 249 -6.04 6.19 -2.33
N GLN A 250 -5.89 7.30 -1.60
CA GLN A 250 -6.20 8.61 -2.14
C GLN A 250 -5.29 8.95 -3.31
N GLY A 251 -5.92 9.44 -4.37
CA GLY A 251 -5.27 9.95 -5.56
C GLY A 251 -6.30 10.64 -6.43
N SER A 252 -5.87 11.69 -7.13
CA SER A 252 -6.70 12.35 -8.12
C SER A 252 -6.72 11.49 -9.38
N PHE A 253 -7.66 10.53 -9.46
CA PHE A 253 -7.81 9.68 -10.64
C PHE A 253 -8.86 10.26 -11.57
N GLY A 254 -8.57 10.30 -12.87
CA GLY A 254 -9.63 10.33 -13.85
C GLY A 254 -10.50 9.07 -13.72
N ARG A 255 -11.76 9.17 -14.08
CA ARG A 255 -12.73 8.05 -13.95
C ARG A 255 -12.23 6.75 -14.59
N GLU A 256 -11.63 6.85 -15.75
CA GLU A 256 -11.08 5.72 -16.51
C GLU A 256 -10.00 4.95 -15.72
N VAL A 257 -9.09 5.66 -15.04
CA VAL A 257 -8.04 5.06 -14.22
C VAL A 257 -8.64 4.38 -12.99
N LEU A 258 -9.59 5.05 -12.32
CA LEU A 258 -10.27 4.48 -11.17
C LEU A 258 -11.06 3.22 -11.55
N ASP A 259 -11.77 3.25 -12.66
CA ASP A 259 -12.54 2.10 -13.14
C ASP A 259 -11.64 0.89 -13.45
N GLU A 260 -10.43 1.10 -14.02
CA GLU A 260 -9.43 0.03 -14.19
C GLU A 260 -8.97 -0.54 -12.85
N TYR A 261 -8.62 0.31 -11.90
CA TYR A 261 -8.19 -0.14 -10.58
C TYR A 261 -9.29 -0.93 -9.86
N VAL A 262 -10.51 -0.40 -9.82
CA VAL A 262 -11.66 -1.01 -9.15
C VAL A 262 -12.05 -2.35 -9.78
N ALA A 263 -11.86 -2.52 -11.10
CA ALA A 263 -12.15 -3.77 -11.79
C ALA A 263 -11.43 -4.98 -11.17
N THR A 264 -10.19 -4.79 -10.68
CA THR A 264 -9.43 -5.83 -9.96
C THR A 264 -10.18 -6.34 -8.73
N TYR A 265 -10.82 -5.45 -7.97
CA TYR A 265 -11.48 -5.76 -6.69
C TYR A 265 -12.92 -6.24 -6.84
N ARG A 266 -13.48 -6.17 -8.05
CA ARG A 266 -14.79 -6.76 -8.41
C ARG A 266 -14.69 -8.24 -8.76
N ASP A 267 -13.49 -8.74 -9.04
CA ASP A 267 -13.23 -10.16 -9.32
C ASP A 267 -12.84 -10.91 -8.03
N PRO A 268 -13.69 -11.83 -7.53
CA PRO A 268 -13.43 -12.57 -6.29
C PRO A 268 -12.12 -13.36 -6.33
N THR A 269 -11.75 -13.89 -7.49
CA THR A 269 -10.54 -14.71 -7.65
C THR A 269 -9.29 -13.83 -7.54
N ARG A 270 -9.32 -12.62 -8.10
CA ARG A 270 -8.24 -11.65 -7.95
C ARG A 270 -8.09 -11.18 -6.51
N VAL A 271 -9.21 -10.88 -5.86
CA VAL A 271 -9.22 -10.50 -4.44
C VAL A 271 -8.61 -11.61 -3.58
N HIS A 272 -8.94 -12.88 -3.83
CA HIS A 272 -8.31 -13.99 -3.12
C HIS A 272 -6.80 -14.03 -3.35
N GLY A 273 -6.33 -13.90 -4.59
CA GLY A 273 -4.90 -13.86 -4.91
C GLY A 273 -4.16 -12.68 -4.24
N ILE A 274 -4.80 -11.50 -4.14
CA ILE A 274 -4.27 -10.35 -3.39
C ILE A 274 -4.13 -10.70 -1.90
N CYS A 275 -5.14 -11.31 -1.30
CA CYS A 275 -5.08 -11.75 0.11
C CYS A 275 -3.99 -12.83 0.32
N GLU A 276 -3.82 -13.76 -0.61
CA GLU A 276 -2.74 -14.75 -0.57
C GLU A 276 -1.35 -14.09 -0.58
N GLU A 277 -1.17 -13.03 -1.34
CA GLU A 277 0.07 -12.25 -1.36
C GLU A 277 0.36 -11.58 -0.01
N TYR A 278 -0.68 -11.13 0.72
CA TYR A 278 -0.54 -10.60 2.07
C TYR A 278 -0.29 -11.72 3.10
N ARG A 279 -0.91 -12.89 2.95
CA ARG A 279 -0.64 -14.08 3.79
C ARG A 279 0.80 -14.54 3.63
N ALA A 280 1.29 -14.63 2.39
CA ALA A 280 2.70 -14.92 2.11
C ALA A 280 3.63 -13.93 2.79
N ALA A 281 3.30 -12.63 2.75
CA ALA A 281 4.09 -11.57 3.38
C ALA A 281 4.06 -11.60 4.92
N ALA A 282 3.07 -12.25 5.53
CA ALA A 282 3.00 -12.43 6.98
C ALA A 282 3.64 -13.74 7.45
N THR A 283 3.99 -14.65 6.54
CA THR A 283 4.49 -15.99 6.83
C THR A 283 5.80 -16.27 6.11
N ILE A 284 5.75 -16.87 4.93
CA ILE A 284 6.91 -17.39 4.20
C ILE A 284 7.91 -16.30 3.79
N ASP A 285 7.47 -15.10 3.44
CA ASP A 285 8.37 -14.01 3.06
C ASP A 285 9.17 -13.47 4.26
N VAL A 286 8.55 -13.44 5.45
CA VAL A 286 9.26 -13.11 6.71
C VAL A 286 10.39 -14.09 6.96
N GLU A 287 10.13 -15.36 6.74
CA GLU A 287 11.12 -16.43 6.94
C GLU A 287 12.24 -16.36 5.88
N HIS A 288 11.91 -16.10 4.62
CA HIS A 288 12.91 -15.89 3.57
C HIS A 288 13.85 -14.75 3.92
N ASP A 289 13.30 -13.62 4.34
CA ASP A 289 14.10 -12.45 4.73
C ASP A 289 14.95 -12.74 5.97
N ARG A 290 14.38 -13.42 6.98
CA ARG A 290 15.08 -13.76 8.20
C ARG A 290 16.31 -14.64 7.93
N VAL A 291 16.14 -15.68 7.11
CA VAL A 291 17.21 -16.61 6.72
C VAL A 291 18.31 -15.86 5.96
N ASP A 292 17.94 -15.06 4.96
CA ASP A 292 18.89 -14.30 4.16
C ASP A 292 19.67 -13.28 5.01
N LYS A 293 19.00 -12.61 5.95
CA LYS A 293 19.66 -11.68 6.87
C LYS A 293 20.65 -12.39 7.78
N GLN A 294 20.28 -13.56 8.33
CA GLN A 294 21.18 -14.38 9.16
C GLN A 294 22.38 -14.89 8.37
N ALA A 295 22.20 -15.23 7.10
CA ALA A 295 23.27 -15.61 6.20
C ALA A 295 24.15 -14.43 5.74
N GLY A 296 23.79 -13.21 6.13
CA GLY A 296 24.53 -12.00 5.71
C GLY A 296 24.34 -11.62 4.25
N LYS A 297 23.30 -12.16 3.57
CA LYS A 297 23.00 -11.85 2.17
C LYS A 297 22.70 -10.36 2.00
N ARG A 298 23.20 -9.75 0.93
CA ARG A 298 23.08 -8.32 0.65
C ARG A 298 22.63 -8.09 -0.80
N ILE A 299 22.02 -6.95 -1.04
CA ILE A 299 21.79 -6.41 -2.37
C ILE A 299 23.13 -5.89 -2.89
N GLU A 300 23.57 -6.36 -4.05
CA GLU A 300 24.89 -6.09 -4.61
C GLU A 300 24.91 -4.88 -5.54
N CYS A 301 23.78 -4.54 -6.17
CA CYS A 301 23.68 -3.41 -7.08
C CYS A 301 23.49 -2.07 -6.32
N PRO A 302 23.81 -0.92 -6.94
CA PRO A 302 23.49 0.39 -6.41
C PRO A 302 21.99 0.51 -6.07
N MET A 303 21.66 1.12 -4.93
CA MET A 303 20.28 1.23 -4.47
C MET A 303 19.88 2.66 -4.13
N LEU A 304 18.76 3.10 -4.72
CA LEU A 304 18.05 4.33 -4.37
C LEU A 304 16.81 3.99 -3.55
N HIS A 305 16.63 4.68 -2.41
CA HIS A 305 15.39 4.61 -1.64
C HIS A 305 14.74 5.98 -1.52
N LEU A 306 13.49 6.09 -1.98
CA LEU A 306 12.66 7.29 -1.83
C LEU A 306 11.47 6.96 -0.94
N TRP A 307 11.07 7.90 -0.07
CA TRP A 307 9.93 7.71 0.83
C TRP A 307 9.15 9.01 1.03
N ALA A 308 7.87 8.91 1.41
CA ALA A 308 7.01 10.07 1.64
C ALA A 308 7.50 10.90 2.84
N GLU A 309 7.73 12.21 2.63
CA GLU A 309 8.09 13.17 3.70
C GLU A 309 6.96 13.26 4.73
N GLY A 310 7.31 13.19 6.01
CA GLY A 310 6.34 13.19 7.12
C GLY A 310 5.45 11.95 7.18
N GLY A 311 5.62 11.00 6.26
CA GLY A 311 4.90 9.74 6.21
C GLY A 311 5.34 8.75 7.30
N PRO A 312 4.70 7.55 7.35
CA PRO A 312 5.02 6.55 8.37
C PRO A 312 6.48 6.09 8.33
N LEU A 313 7.08 5.93 7.15
CA LEU A 313 8.50 5.53 7.06
C LEU A 313 9.43 6.59 7.62
N ASP A 314 9.12 7.86 7.36
CA ASP A 314 9.92 8.98 7.85
C ASP A 314 9.86 9.11 9.38
N THR A 315 8.70 8.84 9.97
CA THR A 315 8.43 9.11 11.38
C THR A 315 8.57 7.91 12.32
N PHE A 316 8.32 6.67 11.85
CA PHE A 316 8.29 5.49 12.74
C PHE A 316 9.69 4.97 13.09
N TYR A 317 10.66 5.17 12.21
CA TYR A 317 11.97 4.50 12.26
C TYR A 317 13.12 5.43 12.61
N ALA A 318 12.86 6.60 13.22
CA ALA A 318 13.89 7.57 13.60
C ALA A 318 15.01 6.96 14.47
N LYS A 319 14.66 6.02 15.36
CA LYS A 319 15.63 5.31 16.21
C LYS A 319 16.56 4.36 15.44
N ASP A 320 16.16 3.93 14.26
CA ASP A 320 16.91 3.05 13.37
C ASP A 320 17.75 3.83 12.34
N GLY A 321 17.83 5.16 12.44
CA GLY A 321 18.44 6.03 11.44
C GLY A 321 17.52 6.27 10.24
N GLY A 322 16.21 6.24 10.46
CA GLY A 322 15.19 6.33 9.44
C GLY A 322 15.07 5.07 8.57
N PRO A 323 14.27 5.10 7.52
CA PRO A 323 14.13 3.97 6.61
C PRO A 323 15.47 3.64 5.90
N LEU A 324 16.29 4.64 5.65
CA LEU A 324 17.59 4.45 5.01
C LEU A 324 18.59 3.71 5.93
N GLY A 325 18.55 3.96 7.25
CA GLY A 325 19.35 3.20 8.22
C GLY A 325 18.97 1.71 8.27
N ILE A 326 17.69 1.39 8.03
CA ILE A 326 17.22 0.00 7.89
C ILE A 326 17.73 -0.59 6.57
N TRP A 327 17.61 0.13 5.46
CA TRP A 327 18.05 -0.35 4.15
C TRP A 327 19.55 -0.61 4.07
N ARG A 328 20.40 0.21 4.74
CA ARG A 328 21.86 0.00 4.80
C ARG A 328 22.27 -1.31 5.46
N GLN A 329 21.38 -1.95 6.21
CA GLN A 329 21.60 -3.31 6.72
C GLN A 329 21.42 -4.39 5.63
N TRP A 330 20.81 -4.06 4.48
CA TRP A 330 20.55 -4.95 3.36
C TRP A 330 21.30 -4.55 2.08
N ALA A 331 21.57 -3.27 1.92
CA ALA A 331 22.30 -2.66 0.82
C ALA A 331 23.21 -1.58 1.43
N PRO A 332 24.49 -1.86 1.74
CA PRO A 332 25.38 -0.94 2.46
C PRO A 332 25.49 0.44 1.81
N ASP A 333 25.49 0.49 0.47
CA ASP A 333 25.61 1.72 -0.33
C ASP A 333 24.26 2.37 -0.65
N ALA A 334 23.17 1.95 0.03
CA ALA A 334 21.86 2.55 -0.19
C ALA A 334 21.89 4.04 0.16
N HIS A 335 21.40 4.84 -0.77
CA HIS A 335 21.20 6.27 -0.61
C HIS A 335 19.76 6.65 -0.96
N GLY A 336 19.34 7.86 -0.63
CA GLY A 336 17.98 8.30 -0.88
C GLY A 336 17.55 9.44 0.01
N GLN A 337 16.31 9.84 -0.16
CA GLN A 337 15.72 10.97 0.54
C GLN A 337 14.21 10.89 0.62
N ALA A 338 13.62 11.73 1.48
CA ALA A 338 12.20 11.97 1.54
C ALA A 338 11.72 12.74 0.30
N MET A 339 10.47 12.48 -0.10
CA MET A 339 9.78 13.07 -1.25
C MET A 339 8.55 13.83 -0.80
N GLN A 340 8.29 14.96 -1.41
CA GLN A 340 7.01 15.64 -1.29
C GLN A 340 5.90 14.80 -1.91
N GLY A 341 4.78 14.69 -1.20
CA GLY A 341 3.64 13.85 -1.56
C GLY A 341 3.37 12.78 -0.51
N GLY A 342 2.31 11.99 -0.72
CA GLY A 342 1.95 10.87 0.14
C GLY A 342 2.62 9.57 -0.27
N HIS A 343 2.05 8.46 0.21
CA HIS A 343 2.51 7.11 -0.15
C HIS A 343 2.62 6.89 -1.67
N PHE A 344 1.76 7.56 -2.45
CA PHE A 344 1.74 7.47 -3.90
C PHE A 344 2.47 8.64 -4.60
N PHE A 345 3.52 9.18 -3.99
CA PHE A 345 4.31 10.26 -4.59
C PHE A 345 4.74 10.00 -6.05
N PRO A 346 4.94 8.77 -6.55
CA PRO A 346 5.20 8.57 -7.97
C PRO A 346 4.04 8.99 -8.89
N GLU A 347 2.79 8.99 -8.39
CA GLU A 347 1.61 9.52 -9.07
C GLU A 347 1.36 11.01 -8.75
N GLU A 348 1.66 11.43 -7.52
CA GLU A 348 1.34 12.75 -6.97
C GLU A 348 2.40 13.79 -7.34
N ASN A 349 3.68 13.37 -7.41
CA ASN A 349 4.84 14.19 -7.73
C ASN A 349 5.77 13.47 -8.74
N PRO A 350 5.28 13.16 -9.95
CA PRO A 350 6.05 12.43 -10.96
C PRO A 350 7.25 13.22 -11.50
N GLU A 351 7.22 14.56 -11.46
CA GLU A 351 8.30 15.40 -11.96
C GLU A 351 9.57 15.23 -11.12
N ASP A 352 9.48 15.50 -9.82
CA ASP A 352 10.64 15.38 -8.94
C ASP A 352 11.09 13.93 -8.81
N THR A 353 10.14 12.97 -8.82
CA THR A 353 10.47 11.55 -8.86
C THR A 353 11.29 11.21 -10.09
N ALA A 354 10.89 11.71 -11.27
CA ALA A 354 11.64 11.48 -12.51
C ALA A 354 13.05 12.08 -12.47
N VAL A 355 13.20 13.29 -11.91
CA VAL A 355 14.51 13.95 -11.75
C VAL A 355 15.46 13.07 -10.94
N LEU A 356 15.03 12.60 -9.76
CA LEU A 356 15.87 11.78 -8.88
C LEU A 356 16.19 10.42 -9.49
N VAL A 357 15.22 9.79 -10.15
CA VAL A 357 15.44 8.52 -10.86
C VAL A 357 16.43 8.71 -12.02
N LYS A 358 16.28 9.75 -12.85
CA LYS A 358 17.22 10.05 -13.95
C LYS A 358 18.63 10.32 -13.44
N GLN A 359 18.79 11.04 -12.34
CA GLN A 359 20.10 11.23 -11.69
C GLN A 359 20.71 9.91 -11.24
N PHE A 360 19.92 9.04 -10.61
CA PHE A 360 20.36 7.70 -10.20
C PHE A 360 20.74 6.80 -11.39
N LEU A 361 20.02 6.89 -12.50
CA LEU A 361 20.33 6.13 -13.71
C LEU A 361 21.64 6.57 -14.38
N SER A 362 22.03 7.84 -14.18
CA SER A 362 23.23 8.43 -14.81
C SER A 362 24.49 8.32 -13.95
N ALA A 363 24.36 7.97 -12.66
CA ALA A 363 25.47 7.76 -11.72
C ALA A 363 26.08 6.37 -11.88
#